data_bc65c9eec8934659b6149cccbabe1337
#
_entry.id   bc65c9eec8934659b6149cccbabe1337
#
_cell.length_a   1.000
_cell.length_b   1.000
_cell.length_c   1.000
_cell.angle_alpha   90.00
_cell.angle_beta   90.00
_cell.angle_gamma   90.00
#
_symmetry.space_group_name_H-M   'P 1'
#
loop_
_entity.id
_entity.type
_entity.pdbx_description
1 polymer ?
#
loop_
_entity_poly.entity_id
_entity_poly.type
_entity_poly.pdbx_seq_one_letter_code
_entity_poly.pdbx_strand_id
1 'polypeptide(L)'
;AAEMGLVWANYLGRDAPALNAVYIQGSVGSSEEHIKAIPVLKEIYSSELTKWGIVPSGFMGLPILYASIFCKGEKVNTLDMLKTKKLRVWSKDMVDTFKKLGVSAQIIGQTEMYVALKTGVVDCAVYPALYAHTVSLQEVTNSASYLYPIAGLPYVLGASERKWAKLPQAYKNAVKDAADQLFQRSTD
;
A
#
# COMPACT_ATOMS: atom_id res chain seq x y z
N ALA A 1 -4.86 -12.99 -19.93
CA ALA A 1 -4.62 -12.89 -18.47
C ALA A 1 -3.12 -12.79 -18.24
N ALA A 2 -2.69 -11.94 -17.31
CA ALA A 2 -1.30 -11.76 -16.97
C ALA A 2 -0.70 -13.09 -16.46
N GLU A 3 0.54 -13.39 -16.87
CA GLU A 3 1.22 -14.62 -16.46
C GLU A 3 2.01 -14.40 -15.16
N MET A 4 2.49 -13.18 -14.95
CA MET A 4 3.23 -12.71 -13.79
C MET A 4 2.94 -11.22 -13.57
N GLY A 5 2.95 -10.77 -12.33
CA GLY A 5 2.75 -9.36 -11.99
C GLY A 5 3.05 -9.06 -10.53
N LEU A 6 3.22 -7.78 -10.24
CA LEU A 6 3.30 -7.32 -8.86
C LEU A 6 1.90 -7.26 -8.25
N VAL A 7 1.74 -7.94 -7.12
CA VAL A 7 0.50 -7.99 -6.35
C VAL A 7 0.67 -7.12 -5.10
N TRP A 8 -0.21 -6.15 -4.97
CA TRP A 8 -0.37 -5.42 -3.72
C TRP A 8 -1.51 -6.06 -2.93
N ALA A 9 -1.16 -6.69 -1.83
CA ALA A 9 -2.10 -7.51 -1.08
C ALA A 9 -3.35 -6.78 -0.60
N ASN A 10 -3.27 -5.48 -0.34
CA ASN A 10 -4.43 -4.67 0.07
C ASN A 10 -5.60 -4.70 -0.91
N TYR A 11 -5.32 -4.80 -2.19
CA TYR A 11 -6.40 -4.89 -3.18
C TYR A 11 -7.17 -6.19 -3.09
N LEU A 12 -6.60 -7.21 -2.47
CA LEU A 12 -7.22 -8.51 -2.24
C LEU A 12 -7.86 -8.63 -0.84
N GLY A 13 -7.69 -7.64 0.01
CA GLY A 13 -8.11 -7.69 1.41
C GLY A 13 -9.61 -7.85 1.64
N ARG A 14 -10.45 -7.58 0.63
CA ARG A 14 -11.88 -7.88 0.68
C ARG A 14 -12.14 -9.39 0.65
N ASP A 15 -11.42 -10.09 -0.23
CA ASP A 15 -11.64 -11.49 -0.53
C ASP A 15 -10.69 -12.41 0.26
N ALA A 16 -9.57 -11.85 0.73
CA ALA A 16 -8.57 -12.49 1.58
C ALA A 16 -8.27 -11.63 2.82
N PRO A 17 -9.17 -11.60 3.83
CA PRO A 17 -9.05 -10.71 4.99
C PRO A 17 -7.75 -10.84 5.79
N ALA A 18 -7.12 -12.01 5.80
CA ALA A 18 -5.83 -12.21 6.46
C ALA A 18 -4.72 -11.31 5.87
N LEU A 19 -4.83 -10.91 4.61
CA LEU A 19 -3.91 -9.96 3.99
C LEU A 19 -4.05 -8.54 4.54
N ASN A 20 -5.17 -8.19 5.19
CA ASN A 20 -5.35 -6.90 5.86
C ASN A 20 -4.72 -6.87 7.24
N ALA A 21 -4.53 -8.02 7.91
CA ALA A 21 -3.94 -8.07 9.25
C ALA A 21 -2.53 -7.45 9.30
N VAL A 22 -1.86 -7.44 8.17
CA VAL A 22 -0.53 -6.87 7.98
C VAL A 22 -0.52 -5.35 7.88
N TYR A 23 -1.70 -4.74 7.66
CA TYR A 23 -1.88 -3.31 7.46
C TYR A 23 -2.48 -2.58 8.66
N ILE A 24 -2.39 -3.15 9.85
CA ILE A 24 -2.85 -2.45 11.04
C ILE A 24 -2.00 -1.20 11.20
N GLN A 25 -2.64 -0.05 10.99
CA GLN A 25 -1.99 1.25 11.02
C GLN A 25 -1.37 1.50 12.41
N GLY A 26 -0.09 1.86 12.43
CA GLY A 26 0.64 2.06 13.67
C GLY A 26 1.16 0.79 14.34
N SER A 27 0.97 -0.40 13.73
CA SER A 27 1.53 -1.66 14.26
C SER A 27 3.04 -1.75 14.15
N VAL A 28 3.64 -1.00 13.23
CA VAL A 28 5.08 -0.93 13.01
C VAL A 28 5.50 0.53 13.01
N GLY A 29 6.38 0.90 13.92
CA GLY A 29 6.83 2.28 14.13
C GLY A 29 8.23 2.57 13.61
N SER A 30 9.01 1.53 13.27
CA SER A 30 10.41 1.68 12.82
C SER A 30 10.78 0.68 11.72
N SER A 31 11.84 0.99 10.98
CA SER A 31 12.39 0.08 9.96
C SER A 31 12.85 -1.25 10.57
N GLU A 32 13.40 -1.22 11.77
CA GLU A 32 13.85 -2.41 12.48
C GLU A 32 12.68 -3.37 12.81
N GLU A 33 11.58 -2.81 13.32
CA GLU A 33 10.35 -3.58 13.58
C GLU A 33 9.78 -4.15 12.29
N HIS A 34 9.80 -3.35 11.21
CA HIS A 34 9.36 -3.80 9.90
C HIS A 34 10.17 -4.99 9.39
N ILE A 35 11.50 -4.91 9.44
CA ILE A 35 12.38 -6.00 9.01
C ILE A 35 12.11 -7.28 9.81
N LYS A 36 11.89 -7.16 11.12
CA LYS A 36 11.53 -8.29 11.98
C LYS A 36 10.19 -8.94 11.61
N ALA A 37 9.24 -8.16 11.13
CA ALA A 37 7.92 -8.64 10.73
C ALA A 37 7.92 -9.35 9.35
N ILE A 38 8.85 -9.04 8.47
CA ILE A 38 8.89 -9.53 7.08
C ILE A 38 8.77 -11.04 6.94
N PRO A 39 9.47 -11.89 7.70
CA PRO A 39 9.35 -13.35 7.58
C PRO A 39 7.91 -13.83 7.79
N VAL A 40 7.26 -13.35 8.84
CA VAL A 40 5.85 -13.69 9.15
C VAL A 40 4.90 -13.19 8.04
N LEU A 41 5.16 -11.99 7.51
CA LEU A 41 4.38 -11.43 6.41
C LEU A 41 4.50 -12.30 5.16
N LYS A 42 5.71 -12.75 4.82
CA LYS A 42 5.94 -13.67 3.68
C LYS A 42 5.15 -14.97 3.82
N GLU A 43 5.06 -15.54 5.02
CA GLU A 43 4.28 -16.75 5.28
C GLU A 43 2.78 -16.50 5.06
N ILE A 44 2.24 -15.43 5.63
CA ILE A 44 0.82 -15.06 5.47
C ILE A 44 0.48 -14.85 3.99
N TYR A 45 1.31 -14.09 3.28
CA TYR A 45 1.12 -13.85 1.86
C TYR A 45 1.17 -15.13 1.04
N SER A 46 2.16 -15.98 1.31
CA SER A 46 2.32 -17.25 0.59
C SER A 46 1.12 -18.16 0.81
N SER A 47 0.67 -18.28 2.05
CA SER A 47 -0.50 -19.07 2.39
C SER A 47 -1.78 -18.58 1.70
N GLU A 48 -2.04 -17.28 1.74
CA GLU A 48 -3.26 -16.72 1.16
C GLU A 48 -3.25 -16.76 -0.37
N LEU A 49 -2.16 -16.33 -1.01
CA LEU A 49 -2.09 -16.23 -2.46
C LEU A 49 -2.14 -17.60 -3.15
N THR A 50 -1.57 -18.63 -2.52
CA THR A 50 -1.61 -20.00 -3.06
C THR A 50 -3.04 -20.53 -3.15
N LYS A 51 -3.94 -20.14 -2.25
CA LYS A 51 -5.37 -20.51 -2.32
C LYS A 51 -6.05 -20.00 -3.60
N TRP A 52 -5.48 -18.97 -4.22
CA TRP A 52 -6.00 -18.33 -5.45
C TRP A 52 -5.27 -18.77 -6.71
N GLY A 53 -4.41 -19.80 -6.62
CA GLY A 53 -3.60 -20.26 -7.75
C GLY A 53 -2.52 -19.25 -8.14
N ILE A 54 -2.08 -18.42 -7.21
CA ILE A 54 -0.97 -17.46 -7.38
C ILE A 54 0.25 -17.99 -6.62
N VAL A 55 1.31 -18.26 -7.35
CA VAL A 55 2.60 -18.62 -6.77
C VAL A 55 3.34 -17.34 -6.37
N PRO A 56 3.70 -17.14 -5.11
CA PRO A 56 4.56 -16.05 -4.69
C PRO A 56 6.00 -16.37 -5.10
N SER A 57 6.38 -15.93 -6.31
CA SER A 57 7.69 -16.21 -6.89
C SER A 57 8.81 -15.32 -6.36
N GLY A 58 8.46 -14.25 -5.65
CA GLY A 58 9.41 -13.35 -5.01
C GLY A 58 8.70 -12.25 -4.24
N PHE A 59 9.47 -11.51 -3.46
CA PHE A 59 8.99 -10.37 -2.69
C PHE A 59 9.87 -9.16 -2.99
N MET A 60 9.29 -7.97 -2.99
CA MET A 60 10.00 -6.70 -3.05
C MET A 60 9.68 -5.94 -1.76
N GLY A 61 10.71 -5.62 -0.99
CA GLY A 61 10.56 -4.77 0.20
C GLY A 61 10.20 -3.35 -0.20
N LEU A 62 9.51 -2.66 0.68
CA LEU A 62 9.32 -1.22 0.59
C LEU A 62 9.82 -0.58 1.88
N PRO A 63 10.39 0.62 1.80
CA PRO A 63 10.76 1.38 2.99
C PRO A 63 9.50 1.74 3.79
N ILE A 64 9.69 2.15 5.04
CA ILE A 64 8.61 2.77 5.81
C ILE A 64 8.15 4.01 5.05
N LEU A 65 6.85 4.09 4.83
CA LEU A 65 6.21 5.21 4.19
C LEU A 65 5.64 6.14 5.26
N TYR A 66 5.86 7.43 5.09
CA TYR A 66 5.30 8.44 5.96
C TYR A 66 3.98 8.92 5.36
N ALA A 67 2.87 8.39 5.89
CA ALA A 67 1.55 8.84 5.47
C ALA A 67 1.35 10.28 5.87
N SER A 68 0.90 11.07 4.92
CA SER A 68 0.57 12.48 5.12
C SER A 68 -0.80 12.78 4.53
N ILE A 69 -1.46 13.77 5.08
CA ILE A 69 -2.73 14.30 4.57
C ILE A 69 -2.38 15.52 3.72
N PHE A 70 -2.63 15.44 2.43
CA PHE A 70 -2.47 16.51 1.46
C PHE A 70 -3.81 17.20 1.24
N CYS A 71 -3.91 18.49 1.46
CA CYS A 71 -5.17 19.24 1.37
C CYS A 71 -5.08 20.44 0.43
N LYS A 72 -6.22 20.80 -0.15
CA LYS A 72 -6.46 22.08 -0.82
C LYS A 72 -6.84 23.15 0.22
N GLY A 73 -6.51 24.41 -0.08
CA GLY A 73 -6.92 25.55 0.74
C GLY A 73 -6.15 25.63 2.06
N GLU A 74 -6.84 25.78 3.17
CA GLU A 74 -6.23 25.95 4.47
C GLU A 74 -5.46 24.70 4.92
N LYS A 75 -4.36 24.95 5.65
CA LYS A 75 -3.57 23.88 6.25
C LYS A 75 -4.42 23.16 7.31
N VAL A 76 -4.62 21.86 7.10
CA VAL A 76 -5.33 21.00 8.05
C VAL A 76 -4.30 20.35 8.98
N ASN A 77 -4.27 20.78 10.24
CA ASN A 77 -3.32 20.30 11.24
C ASN A 77 -3.97 19.83 12.55
N THR A 78 -5.30 19.84 12.61
CA THR A 78 -6.06 19.31 13.75
C THR A 78 -7.15 18.35 13.25
N LEU A 79 -7.58 17.45 14.15
CA LEU A 79 -8.67 16.54 13.84
C LEU A 79 -9.98 17.29 13.56
N ASP A 80 -10.27 18.36 14.28
CA ASP A 80 -11.51 19.13 14.11
C ASP A 80 -11.55 19.80 12.74
N MET A 81 -10.44 20.34 12.26
CA MET A 81 -10.35 20.83 10.88
C MET A 81 -10.57 19.72 9.87
N LEU A 82 -10.00 18.52 10.11
CA LEU A 82 -10.15 17.39 9.19
C LEU A 82 -11.60 16.87 9.13
N LYS A 83 -12.35 16.96 10.23
CA LYS A 83 -13.78 16.57 10.26
C LYS A 83 -14.65 17.40 9.31
N THR A 84 -14.21 18.60 8.92
CA THR A 84 -14.93 19.46 7.98
C THR A 84 -14.61 19.16 6.53
N LYS A 85 -13.69 18.20 6.25
CA LYS A 85 -13.17 17.90 4.92
C LYS A 85 -13.64 16.54 4.43
N LYS A 86 -13.72 16.40 3.12
CA LYS A 86 -13.89 15.11 2.45
C LYS A 86 -12.51 14.52 2.18
N LEU A 87 -12.23 13.36 2.76
CA LEU A 87 -10.91 12.74 2.74
C LEU A 87 -10.88 11.54 1.78
N ARG A 88 -9.92 11.53 0.87
CA ARG A 88 -9.59 10.34 0.09
C ARG A 88 -8.67 9.43 0.88
N VAL A 89 -9.00 8.15 0.90
CA VAL A 89 -8.15 7.07 1.42
C VAL A 89 -8.03 5.94 0.38
N TRP A 90 -7.20 4.93 0.61
CA TRP A 90 -7.02 3.83 -0.36
C TRP A 90 -7.59 2.49 0.11
N SER A 91 -8.01 2.36 1.36
CA SER A 91 -8.46 1.08 1.91
C SER A 91 -9.69 1.21 2.81
N LYS A 92 -10.39 0.10 2.98
CA LYS A 92 -11.60 0.03 3.80
C LYS A 92 -11.34 0.26 5.29
N ASP A 93 -10.24 -0.29 5.80
CA ASP A 93 -9.81 -0.10 7.19
C ASP A 93 -9.55 1.38 7.52
N MET A 94 -8.98 2.14 6.58
CA MET A 94 -8.83 3.58 6.74
C MET A 94 -10.18 4.30 6.77
N VAL A 95 -11.13 3.91 5.91
CA VAL A 95 -12.50 4.49 5.98
C VAL A 95 -13.09 4.25 7.35
N ASP A 96 -13.00 3.04 7.87
CA ASP A 96 -13.57 2.67 9.16
C ASP A 96 -12.86 3.41 10.32
N THR A 97 -11.55 3.57 10.24
CA THR A 97 -10.76 4.34 11.21
C THR A 97 -11.17 5.81 11.22
N PHE A 98 -11.17 6.47 10.07
CA PHE A 98 -11.52 7.88 9.98
C PHE A 98 -13.00 8.14 10.33
N LYS A 99 -13.89 7.21 10.00
CA LYS A 99 -15.29 7.28 10.42
C LYS A 99 -15.44 7.28 11.96
N LYS A 100 -14.67 6.44 12.66
CA LYS A 100 -14.64 6.45 14.14
C LYS A 100 -14.14 7.77 14.71
N LEU A 101 -13.30 8.48 13.96
CA LEU A 101 -12.80 9.81 14.31
C LEU A 101 -13.75 10.95 13.88
N GLY A 102 -14.88 10.64 13.26
CA GLY A 102 -15.85 11.62 12.77
C GLY A 102 -15.47 12.30 11.46
N VAL A 103 -14.52 11.72 10.71
CA VAL A 103 -14.05 12.25 9.41
C VAL A 103 -14.76 11.54 8.27
N SER A 104 -15.27 12.31 7.30
CA SER A 104 -15.83 11.77 6.06
C SER A 104 -14.73 11.29 5.13
N ALA A 105 -14.55 9.98 5.04
CA ALA A 105 -13.52 9.35 4.19
C ALA A 105 -14.14 8.42 3.15
N GLN A 106 -13.55 8.40 1.96
CA GLN A 106 -13.97 7.53 0.86
C GLN A 106 -12.78 6.93 0.12
N ILE A 107 -12.97 5.74 -0.44
CA ILE A 107 -11.96 5.06 -1.24
C ILE A 107 -11.99 5.63 -2.65
N ILE A 108 -10.85 6.16 -3.11
CA ILE A 108 -10.64 6.58 -4.50
C ILE A 108 -9.31 5.98 -4.97
N GLY A 109 -9.30 5.40 -6.15
CA GLY A 109 -8.12 4.84 -6.78
C GLY A 109 -6.99 5.88 -6.94
N GLN A 110 -5.75 5.41 -6.96
CA GLN A 110 -4.60 6.32 -7.11
C GLN A 110 -4.66 7.11 -8.43
N THR A 111 -5.07 6.46 -9.51
CA THR A 111 -5.19 7.08 -10.83
C THR A 111 -6.27 8.16 -10.91
N GLU A 112 -7.27 8.10 -10.03
CA GLU A 112 -8.38 9.04 -9.97
C GLU A 112 -8.16 10.17 -8.95
N MET A 113 -7.19 10.00 -8.06
CA MET A 113 -6.95 10.89 -6.92
C MET A 113 -6.67 12.34 -7.34
N TYR A 114 -5.82 12.54 -8.35
CA TYR A 114 -5.49 13.88 -8.87
C TYR A 114 -6.75 14.60 -9.35
N VAL A 115 -7.57 13.93 -10.16
CA VAL A 115 -8.81 14.51 -10.71
C VAL A 115 -9.82 14.77 -9.59
N ALA A 116 -9.96 13.86 -8.64
CA ALA A 116 -10.88 14.03 -7.51
C ALA A 116 -10.52 15.24 -6.63
N LEU A 117 -9.23 15.48 -6.39
CA LEU A 117 -8.76 16.70 -5.71
C LEU A 117 -8.99 17.93 -6.56
N LYS A 118 -8.61 17.91 -7.84
CA LYS A 118 -8.74 19.04 -8.75
C LYS A 118 -10.19 19.53 -8.86
N THR A 119 -11.13 18.60 -9.01
CA THR A 119 -12.56 18.90 -9.18
C THR A 119 -13.31 19.13 -7.86
N GLY A 120 -12.68 18.88 -6.69
CA GLY A 120 -13.33 19.08 -5.38
C GLY A 120 -14.28 17.94 -4.98
N VAL A 121 -14.18 16.77 -5.62
CA VAL A 121 -14.84 15.55 -5.13
C VAL A 121 -14.35 15.23 -3.72
N VAL A 122 -13.06 15.43 -3.48
CA VAL A 122 -12.44 15.43 -2.15
C VAL A 122 -11.63 16.71 -1.93
N ASP A 123 -11.48 17.08 -0.67
CA ASP A 123 -10.71 18.26 -0.26
C ASP A 123 -9.27 17.87 0.13
N CYS A 124 -9.11 16.66 0.63
CA CYS A 124 -7.83 16.12 1.11
C CYS A 124 -7.63 14.67 0.64
N ALA A 125 -6.37 14.24 0.60
CA ALA A 125 -6.01 12.87 0.34
C ALA A 125 -4.93 12.38 1.31
N VAL A 126 -5.09 11.18 1.85
CA VAL A 126 -3.98 10.48 2.49
C VAL A 126 -3.13 9.87 1.39
N TYR A 127 -1.82 10.15 1.45
CA TYR A 127 -0.85 9.59 0.53
C TYR A 127 0.55 9.54 1.15
N PRO A 128 1.42 8.60 0.76
CA PRO A 128 2.81 8.60 1.19
C PRO A 128 3.56 9.85 0.69
N ALA A 129 4.18 10.60 1.58
CA ALA A 129 4.86 11.84 1.23
C ALA A 129 5.96 11.62 0.17
N LEU A 130 6.69 10.50 0.28
CA LEU A 130 7.77 10.14 -0.65
C LEU A 130 7.31 10.11 -2.12
N TYR A 131 6.08 9.67 -2.37
CA TYR A 131 5.55 9.51 -3.72
C TYR A 131 4.60 10.62 -4.17
N ALA A 132 4.34 11.61 -3.34
CA ALA A 132 3.36 12.67 -3.63
C ALA A 132 3.67 13.42 -4.93
N HIS A 133 4.95 13.67 -5.20
CA HIS A 133 5.40 14.35 -6.42
C HIS A 133 5.16 13.50 -7.68
N THR A 134 5.30 12.17 -7.59
CA THR A 134 5.14 11.27 -8.75
C THR A 134 3.70 11.21 -9.28
N VAL A 135 2.74 11.62 -8.46
CA VAL A 135 1.30 11.70 -8.80
C VAL A 135 0.79 13.14 -8.83
N SER A 136 1.70 14.11 -8.95
CA SER A 136 1.44 15.54 -9.12
C SER A 136 0.56 16.16 -8.03
N LEU A 137 0.62 15.69 -6.78
CA LEU A 137 -0.18 16.28 -5.70
C LEU A 137 0.14 17.74 -5.43
N GLN A 138 1.37 18.18 -5.67
CA GLN A 138 1.80 19.58 -5.53
C GLN A 138 1.04 20.55 -6.46
N GLU A 139 0.41 20.06 -7.53
CA GLU A 139 -0.37 20.89 -8.45
C GLU A 139 -1.81 21.14 -7.98
N VAL A 140 -2.32 20.26 -7.09
CA VAL A 140 -3.73 20.26 -6.67
C VAL A 140 -3.92 20.38 -5.17
N THR A 141 -2.81 20.43 -4.40
CA THR A 141 -2.81 20.65 -2.96
C THR A 141 -1.74 21.68 -2.59
N ASN A 142 -1.93 22.39 -1.50
CA ASN A 142 -1.00 23.43 -1.04
C ASN A 142 -0.55 23.25 0.42
N SER A 143 -0.99 22.18 1.06
CA SER A 143 -0.55 21.82 2.41
C SER A 143 -0.43 20.32 2.58
N ALA A 144 0.51 19.92 3.43
CA ALA A 144 0.68 18.53 3.86
C ALA A 144 0.86 18.49 5.38
N SER A 145 0.22 17.54 6.02
CA SER A 145 0.35 17.27 7.44
C SER A 145 0.70 15.81 7.66
N TYR A 146 1.77 15.55 8.41
CA TYR A 146 2.17 14.18 8.74
C TYR A 146 1.09 13.49 9.58
N LEU A 147 0.84 12.22 9.30
CA LEU A 147 -0.17 11.44 9.99
C LEU A 147 0.45 10.34 10.85
N TYR A 148 1.09 9.34 10.25
CA TYR A 148 1.76 8.23 10.94
C TYR A 148 2.70 7.48 9.99
N PRO A 149 3.67 6.71 10.54
CA PRO A 149 4.45 5.80 9.71
C PRO A 149 3.58 4.64 9.23
N ILE A 150 3.70 4.29 7.97
CA ILE A 150 3.12 3.07 7.41
C ILE A 150 4.27 2.13 7.12
N ALA A 151 4.23 0.92 7.68
CA ALA A 151 5.12 -0.13 7.25
C ALA A 151 4.92 -0.36 5.75
N GLY A 152 6.00 -0.24 5.00
CA GLY A 152 6.00 -0.63 3.61
C GLY A 152 5.83 -2.14 3.53
N LEU A 153 4.69 -2.61 3.07
CA LEU A 153 4.47 -4.04 2.90
C LEU A 153 5.24 -4.54 1.69
N PRO A 154 5.77 -5.75 1.75
CA PRO A 154 6.38 -6.32 0.58
C PRO A 154 5.33 -6.48 -0.53
N TYR A 155 5.64 -5.95 -1.72
CA TYR A 155 4.95 -6.40 -2.91
C TYR A 155 5.31 -7.85 -3.15
N VAL A 156 4.35 -8.61 -3.65
CA VAL A 156 4.57 -9.99 -4.06
C VAL A 156 4.69 -10.04 -5.57
N LEU A 157 5.75 -10.63 -6.08
CA LEU A 157 5.83 -11.02 -7.47
C LEU A 157 5.04 -12.32 -7.62
N GLY A 158 3.76 -12.16 -7.98
CA GLY A 158 2.82 -13.27 -8.15
C GLY A 158 2.90 -13.85 -9.58
N ALA A 159 2.98 -15.16 -9.68
CA ALA A 159 2.91 -15.86 -10.94
C ALA A 159 1.68 -16.78 -10.99
N SER A 160 1.07 -16.92 -12.17
CA SER A 160 0.01 -17.92 -12.36
C SER A 160 0.57 -19.33 -12.11
N GLU A 161 -0.03 -20.08 -11.18
CA GLU A 161 0.41 -21.44 -10.83
C GLU A 161 0.52 -22.35 -12.08
N ARG A 162 -0.50 -22.31 -12.93
CA ARG A 162 -0.53 -23.09 -14.18
C ARG A 162 0.63 -22.77 -15.12
N LYS A 163 1.03 -21.50 -15.19
CA LYS A 163 2.15 -21.06 -16.05
C LYS A 163 3.48 -21.32 -15.39
N TRP A 164 3.57 -21.04 -14.11
CA TRP A 164 4.76 -21.29 -13.30
C TRP A 164 5.17 -22.76 -13.31
N ALA A 165 4.19 -23.67 -13.18
CA ALA A 165 4.46 -25.11 -13.21
C ALA A 165 5.17 -25.56 -14.50
N LYS A 166 4.88 -24.91 -15.63
CA LYS A 166 5.47 -25.24 -16.95
C LYS A 166 6.86 -24.67 -17.17
N LEU A 167 7.35 -23.76 -16.33
CA LEU A 167 8.67 -23.19 -16.47
C LEU A 167 9.76 -24.22 -16.08
N PRO A 168 10.85 -24.31 -16.85
CA PRO A 168 12.04 -25.04 -16.41
C PRO A 168 12.58 -24.53 -15.08
N GLN A 169 13.17 -25.42 -14.28
CA GLN A 169 13.64 -25.06 -12.93
C GLN A 169 14.68 -23.94 -12.95
N ALA A 170 15.54 -23.89 -13.97
CA ALA A 170 16.54 -22.84 -14.12
C ALA A 170 15.91 -21.43 -14.20
N TYR A 171 14.80 -21.28 -14.93
CA TYR A 171 14.09 -19.99 -15.00
C TYR A 171 13.40 -19.65 -13.70
N LYS A 172 12.82 -20.63 -13.00
CA LYS A 172 12.23 -20.42 -11.68
C LYS A 172 13.26 -19.91 -10.69
N ASN A 173 14.46 -20.51 -10.70
CA ASN A 173 15.56 -20.09 -9.84
C ASN A 173 16.01 -18.66 -10.19
N ALA A 174 16.23 -18.36 -11.46
CA ALA A 174 16.64 -17.03 -11.90
C ALA A 174 15.65 -15.93 -11.47
N VAL A 175 14.34 -16.20 -11.56
CA VAL A 175 13.31 -15.26 -11.09
C VAL A 175 13.38 -15.05 -9.57
N LYS A 176 13.53 -16.14 -8.81
CA LYS A 176 13.65 -16.07 -7.36
C LYS A 176 14.91 -15.31 -6.93
N ASP A 177 16.05 -15.65 -7.53
CA ASP A 177 17.34 -15.02 -7.24
C ASP A 177 17.30 -13.51 -7.53
N ALA A 178 16.70 -13.11 -8.66
CA ALA A 178 16.52 -11.71 -9.00
C ALA A 178 15.59 -10.98 -8.01
N ALA A 179 14.50 -11.63 -7.59
CA ALA A 179 13.59 -11.06 -6.61
C ALA A 179 14.23 -10.93 -5.22
N ASP A 180 15.02 -11.92 -4.80
CA ASP A 180 15.74 -11.88 -3.53
C ASP A 180 16.82 -10.79 -3.52
N GLN A 181 17.55 -10.61 -4.62
CA GLN A 181 18.50 -9.49 -4.78
C GLN A 181 17.80 -8.13 -4.71
N LEU A 182 16.64 -8.00 -5.38
CA LEU A 182 15.85 -6.78 -5.33
C LEU A 182 15.33 -6.51 -3.91
N PHE A 183 14.87 -7.55 -3.22
CA PHE A 183 14.39 -7.45 -1.85
C PHE A 183 15.49 -6.94 -0.92
N GLN A 184 16.70 -7.50 -0.98
CA GLN A 184 17.84 -7.04 -0.17
C GLN A 184 18.14 -5.57 -0.43
N ARG A 185 18.27 -5.15 -1.70
CA ARG A 185 18.53 -3.74 -2.08
C ARG A 185 17.45 -2.76 -1.63
N SER A 186 16.22 -3.22 -1.43
CA SER A 186 15.09 -2.38 -1.04
C SER A 186 14.91 -2.30 0.48
N THR A 187 15.61 -3.13 1.25
CA THR A 187 15.58 -3.17 2.72
C THR A 187 16.85 -2.62 3.37
N ASP A 188 17.94 -2.50 2.61
CA ASP A 188 19.18 -1.82 3.01
C ASP A 188 19.03 -0.31 2.86
#